data_8f91050844925c70b52dc5300673262f
#
_entry.id   8f91050844925c70b52dc5300673262f
#
_cell.length_a   1.000
_cell.length_b   1.000
_cell.length_c   1.000
_cell.angle_alpha   90.00
_cell.angle_beta   90.00
_cell.angle_gamma   90.00
#
_symmetry.space_group_name_H-M   'P 1'
#
loop_
_entity.id
_entity.type
_entity.pdbx_description
1 polymer ?
#
loop_
_entity_poly.entity_id
_entity_poly.type
_entity_poly.pdbx_seq_one_letter_code
_entity_poly.pdbx_strand_id
1 'polypeptide(L)'
;MKIQFHTITSFSNARLAAYTLAGLLLVEPSHAQPGFLGHDRTRPLPPVVNPGYPSTPDKPGKAPSDAIVLFDGTDLSQWVAMDGEPTKWVIKDGAMECVPGSGYTRTLRCFGECQLHLEFATPAKVEGSSQGRGNSGVFFGGTRYELQVLDSYNNKTYADGSCGAIYNQYPPLVNASRPPGEWQTYDILWTPPKFDDSGKLVAPARITAFHNGVLIHHNAELFGQTDWLSRPPYKMHPEKLPISLQDHGNPVRYRNIWVRELGQPGKPEFYLADKLLDSYCGKYQVNKDNVAEITRRDGNLLLKFFGYEFVLFAESPTQFFAKTVDVQAKFDFSGATKTVEISVGEDGGFKARKL
;
A
#
# COMPACT_ATOMS: atom_id res chain seq x y z
N MET A 1 51.07 -7.20 -56.73
CA MET A 1 52.30 -8.00 -56.91
C MET A 1 51.94 -9.44 -56.60
N LYS A 2 51.72 -10.21 -57.58
CA LYS A 2 51.88 -11.63 -57.93
C LYS A 2 52.43 -12.51 -56.82
N ILE A 3 51.64 -13.59 -56.45
CA ILE A 3 51.79 -15.02 -56.80
C ILE A 3 52.67 -15.78 -55.80
N GLN A 4 52.27 -16.96 -55.30
CA GLN A 4 52.42 -18.25 -55.99
C GLN A 4 51.75 -19.41 -55.22
N PHE A 5 51.11 -20.26 -55.99
CA PHE A 5 50.63 -21.60 -55.58
C PHE A 5 51.80 -22.56 -55.46
N HIS A 6 51.76 -23.49 -54.53
CA HIS A 6 52.46 -24.77 -54.64
C HIS A 6 51.58 -25.91 -54.25
N THR A 7 51.30 -26.74 -55.21
CA THR A 7 50.67 -28.06 -55.14
C THR A 7 51.75 -29.09 -54.73
N ILE A 8 51.41 -29.93 -53.72
CA ILE A 8 52.06 -31.21 -53.58
C ILE A 8 51.03 -32.28 -53.25
N THR A 9 50.93 -33.23 -54.20
CA THR A 9 50.21 -34.50 -54.11
C THR A 9 51.01 -35.49 -53.37
N SER A 10 50.41 -36.25 -52.44
CA SER A 10 50.72 -37.68 -52.28
C SER A 10 49.62 -38.43 -51.53
N PHE A 11 49.25 -39.52 -52.12
CA PHE A 11 48.25 -40.48 -51.61
C PHE A 11 48.79 -41.32 -50.43
N SER A 12 47.96 -41.58 -49.41
CA SER A 12 47.97 -42.89 -48.75
C SER A 12 46.63 -43.15 -48.05
N ASN A 13 46.15 -44.36 -48.30
CA ASN A 13 44.88 -44.94 -47.84
C ASN A 13 44.82 -45.01 -46.32
N ALA A 14 43.74 -44.53 -45.70
CA ALA A 14 43.26 -45.00 -44.43
C ALA A 14 41.73 -44.81 -44.33
N ARG A 15 41.09 -45.88 -44.25
CA ARG A 15 39.73 -46.29 -43.82
C ARG A 15 38.77 -45.16 -43.41
N LEU A 16 37.71 -45.06 -44.21
CA LEU A 16 36.48 -44.35 -43.94
C LEU A 16 35.81 -44.96 -42.69
N ALA A 17 35.83 -44.26 -41.55
CA ALA A 17 34.89 -44.52 -40.47
C ALA A 17 33.79 -43.44 -40.60
N ALA A 18 32.63 -43.85 -41.10
CA ALA A 18 31.45 -43.01 -41.17
C ALA A 18 30.93 -42.77 -39.75
N TYR A 19 31.17 -41.64 -39.15
CA TYR A 19 30.42 -41.14 -38.01
C TYR A 19 29.21 -40.42 -38.55
N THR A 20 28.07 -41.13 -38.56
CA THR A 20 26.74 -40.51 -38.65
C THR A 20 26.51 -39.78 -37.33
N LEU A 21 26.79 -38.46 -37.32
CA LEU A 21 26.33 -37.57 -36.27
C LEU A 21 24.82 -37.42 -36.47
N ALA A 22 24.03 -38.30 -35.87
CA ALA A 22 22.61 -38.07 -35.66
C ALA A 22 22.50 -36.87 -34.66
N GLY A 23 22.37 -35.70 -35.24
CA GLY A 23 21.98 -34.51 -34.45
C GLY A 23 20.56 -34.76 -33.89
N LEU A 24 20.46 -35.28 -32.66
CA LEU A 24 19.23 -35.18 -31.90
C LEU A 24 19.01 -33.71 -31.64
N LEU A 25 18.19 -33.09 -32.48
CA LEU A 25 17.48 -31.88 -32.10
C LEU A 25 16.63 -32.25 -30.90
N LEU A 26 17.15 -32.05 -29.69
CA LEU A 26 16.34 -31.92 -28.50
C LEU A 26 15.46 -30.71 -28.73
N VAL A 27 14.29 -30.91 -29.34
CA VAL A 27 13.18 -29.97 -29.26
C VAL A 27 12.81 -30.01 -27.78
N GLU A 28 13.31 -29.06 -27.02
CA GLU A 28 12.80 -28.79 -25.68
C GLU A 28 11.28 -28.74 -25.83
N PRO A 29 10.51 -29.58 -25.13
CA PRO A 29 9.06 -29.44 -25.17
C PRO A 29 8.75 -28.05 -24.68
N SER A 30 8.18 -27.22 -25.56
CA SER A 30 7.60 -25.96 -25.15
C SER A 30 6.78 -26.27 -23.87
N HIS A 31 7.05 -25.54 -22.79
CA HIS A 31 6.34 -25.67 -21.53
C HIS A 31 4.90 -25.17 -21.71
N ALA A 32 4.14 -25.84 -22.57
CA ALA A 32 2.70 -25.79 -22.51
C ALA A 32 2.31 -26.45 -21.19
N GLN A 33 1.83 -25.66 -20.26
CA GLN A 33 1.34 -26.18 -18.97
C GLN A 33 0.33 -27.29 -19.27
N PRO A 34 0.52 -28.52 -18.79
CA PRO A 34 -0.40 -29.60 -19.03
C PRO A 34 -1.80 -29.20 -18.54
N GLY A 35 -2.79 -29.20 -19.41
CA GLY A 35 -4.18 -28.91 -19.06
C GLY A 35 -4.67 -27.51 -19.40
N PHE A 36 -3.90 -26.66 -20.10
CA PHE A 36 -4.41 -25.36 -20.56
C PHE A 36 -5.36 -25.57 -21.76
N LEU A 37 -6.64 -25.67 -21.49
CA LEU A 37 -7.68 -25.55 -22.50
C LEU A 37 -7.76 -24.08 -22.93
N GLY A 38 -7.59 -23.75 -24.19
CA GLY A 38 -7.43 -22.37 -24.74
C GLY A 38 -8.62 -21.56 -24.39
N HIS A 39 -9.59 -21.43 -24.00
CA HIS A 39 -10.69 -20.62 -23.48
C HIS A 39 -11.50 -21.45 -22.46
N ASP A 40 -11.00 -21.48 -21.24
CA ASP A 40 -11.70 -22.15 -20.14
C ASP A 40 -12.98 -21.37 -19.78
N ARG A 41 -14.11 -21.89 -20.23
CA ARG A 41 -15.43 -21.32 -20.02
C ARG A 41 -15.95 -21.50 -18.58
N THR A 42 -15.25 -22.24 -17.74
CA THR A 42 -15.59 -22.39 -16.31
C THR A 42 -15.00 -21.29 -15.46
N ARG A 43 -14.08 -20.49 -15.99
CA ARG A 43 -13.54 -19.33 -15.29
C ARG A 43 -14.66 -18.32 -15.03
N PRO A 44 -14.72 -17.74 -13.81
CA PRO A 44 -15.66 -16.68 -13.54
C PRO A 44 -15.38 -15.47 -14.44
N LEU A 45 -16.44 -14.85 -14.92
CA LEU A 45 -16.31 -13.56 -15.62
C LEU A 45 -15.77 -12.50 -14.67
N PRO A 46 -14.97 -11.53 -15.17
CA PRO A 46 -14.54 -10.41 -14.34
C PRO A 46 -15.75 -9.64 -13.83
N PRO A 47 -15.69 -9.14 -12.59
CA PRO A 47 -16.78 -8.32 -12.05
C PRO A 47 -16.99 -7.06 -12.91
N VAL A 48 -18.25 -6.67 -13.08
CA VAL A 48 -18.60 -5.44 -13.80
C VAL A 48 -18.45 -4.25 -12.86
N VAL A 49 -17.58 -3.32 -13.23
CA VAL A 49 -17.32 -2.08 -12.49
C VAL A 49 -17.74 -0.90 -13.36
N ASN A 50 -18.53 0.03 -12.80
CA ASN A 50 -18.72 1.33 -13.42
C ASN A 50 -17.45 2.15 -13.20
N PRO A 51 -16.73 2.58 -14.26
CA PRO A 51 -15.43 3.25 -14.11
C PRO A 51 -15.54 4.68 -13.54
N GLY A 52 -16.74 5.20 -13.33
CA GLY A 52 -16.92 6.60 -12.95
C GLY A 52 -16.62 7.55 -14.12
N TYR A 53 -16.08 8.72 -13.81
CA TYR A 53 -15.62 9.70 -14.80
C TYR A 53 -14.49 10.56 -14.24
N PRO A 54 -13.57 11.05 -15.10
CA PRO A 54 -12.44 11.86 -14.65
C PRO A 54 -12.87 13.23 -14.14
N SER A 55 -12.02 13.83 -13.33
CA SER A 55 -12.18 15.20 -12.87
C SER A 55 -11.93 16.23 -13.98
N THR A 56 -12.53 17.40 -13.80
CA THR A 56 -12.18 18.62 -14.52
C THR A 56 -11.51 19.61 -13.57
N PRO A 57 -10.89 20.70 -14.07
CA PRO A 57 -10.35 21.72 -13.17
C PRO A 57 -11.37 22.22 -12.14
N ASP A 58 -12.63 22.36 -12.54
CA ASP A 58 -13.69 22.96 -11.72
C ASP A 58 -14.46 21.94 -10.87
N LYS A 59 -14.43 20.66 -11.24
CA LYS A 59 -15.23 19.62 -10.57
C LYS A 59 -14.43 18.35 -10.34
N PRO A 60 -14.49 17.75 -9.12
CA PRO A 60 -13.95 16.43 -8.90
C PRO A 60 -14.69 15.39 -9.74
N GLY A 61 -14.00 14.35 -10.15
CA GLY A 61 -14.55 13.20 -10.84
C GLY A 61 -15.39 12.33 -9.93
N LYS A 62 -15.77 11.16 -10.45
CA LYS A 62 -16.46 10.12 -9.68
C LYS A 62 -15.60 8.88 -9.65
N ALA A 63 -15.41 8.33 -8.45
CA ALA A 63 -14.70 7.09 -8.23
C ALA A 63 -15.37 5.90 -8.95
N PRO A 64 -14.60 4.86 -9.32
CA PRO A 64 -15.15 3.58 -9.75
C PRO A 64 -16.09 2.98 -8.71
N SER A 65 -17.07 2.18 -9.16
CA SER A 65 -18.13 1.66 -8.28
C SER A 65 -17.63 0.65 -7.23
N ASP A 66 -16.46 0.10 -7.40
CA ASP A 66 -15.77 -0.81 -6.47
C ASP A 66 -14.69 -0.12 -5.63
N ALA A 67 -14.57 1.20 -5.73
CA ALA A 67 -13.64 1.99 -4.94
C ALA A 67 -14.19 2.32 -3.56
N ILE A 68 -13.28 2.41 -2.60
CA ILE A 68 -13.52 2.94 -1.27
C ILE A 68 -13.21 4.42 -1.33
N VAL A 69 -14.24 5.25 -1.16
CA VAL A 69 -14.07 6.70 -1.14
C VAL A 69 -13.52 7.11 0.21
N LEU A 70 -12.36 7.75 0.20
CA LEU A 70 -11.67 8.24 1.40
C LEU A 70 -11.98 9.71 1.67
N PHE A 71 -12.25 10.49 0.61
CA PHE A 71 -12.66 11.89 0.72
C PHE A 71 -13.37 12.34 -0.56
N ASP A 72 -14.59 12.80 -0.42
CA ASP A 72 -15.44 13.30 -1.50
C ASP A 72 -15.77 14.80 -1.42
N GLY A 73 -15.16 15.49 -0.46
CA GLY A 73 -15.39 16.93 -0.22
C GLY A 73 -16.37 17.23 0.92
N THR A 74 -16.97 16.23 1.56
CA THR A 74 -18.06 16.44 2.53
C THR A 74 -17.61 16.31 4.00
N ASP A 75 -16.80 15.31 4.33
CA ASP A 75 -16.35 15.10 5.70
C ASP A 75 -14.96 14.44 5.78
N LEU A 76 -14.37 14.44 6.97
CA LEU A 76 -13.07 13.84 7.27
C LEU A 76 -13.19 12.56 8.11
N SER A 77 -14.35 11.91 8.13
CA SER A 77 -14.63 10.74 8.97
C SER A 77 -13.70 9.54 8.70
N GLN A 78 -13.09 9.47 7.50
CA GLN A 78 -12.11 8.44 7.15
C GLN A 78 -10.67 8.80 7.57
N TRP A 79 -10.45 10.00 8.15
CA TRP A 79 -9.13 10.53 8.46
C TRP A 79 -8.99 10.90 9.93
N VAL A 80 -7.82 10.60 10.49
CA VAL A 80 -7.44 10.93 11.86
C VAL A 80 -6.00 11.44 11.90
N ALA A 81 -5.65 12.14 12.97
CA ALA A 81 -4.26 12.47 13.30
C ALA A 81 -3.46 11.20 13.58
N MET A 82 -2.13 11.31 13.65
CA MET A 82 -1.25 10.13 13.85
C MET A 82 -1.48 9.43 15.19
N ASP A 83 -1.94 10.15 16.21
CA ASP A 83 -2.31 9.64 17.54
C ASP A 83 -3.71 9.04 17.60
N GLY A 84 -4.47 9.07 16.49
CA GLY A 84 -5.84 8.56 16.39
C GLY A 84 -6.92 9.53 16.81
N GLU A 85 -6.58 10.72 17.27
CA GLU A 85 -7.55 11.79 17.53
C GLU A 85 -8.06 12.37 16.19
N PRO A 86 -9.18 13.11 16.18
CA PRO A 86 -9.66 13.76 14.97
C PRO A 86 -8.57 14.60 14.30
N THR A 87 -8.47 14.50 12.98
CA THR A 87 -7.51 15.32 12.24
C THR A 87 -7.80 16.81 12.43
N LYS A 88 -6.75 17.63 12.48
CA LYS A 88 -6.86 19.09 12.53
C LYS A 88 -6.86 19.75 11.16
N TRP A 89 -6.76 18.97 10.09
CA TRP A 89 -6.94 19.44 8.73
C TRP A 89 -8.39 19.90 8.55
N VAL A 90 -8.64 20.81 7.65
CA VAL A 90 -9.95 21.43 7.48
C VAL A 90 -10.52 21.17 6.08
N ILE A 91 -11.84 21.28 5.95
CA ILE A 91 -12.50 21.29 4.64
C ILE A 91 -12.68 22.73 4.23
N LYS A 92 -12.19 23.07 3.04
CA LYS A 92 -12.33 24.38 2.43
C LYS A 92 -12.59 24.23 0.94
N ASP A 93 -13.67 24.82 0.46
CA ASP A 93 -14.12 24.76 -0.93
C ASP A 93 -14.18 23.33 -1.48
N GLY A 94 -14.71 22.36 -0.67
CA GLY A 94 -14.83 20.95 -1.03
C GLY A 94 -13.48 20.21 -1.12
N ALA A 95 -12.41 20.77 -0.59
CA ALA A 95 -11.09 20.13 -0.50
C ALA A 95 -10.64 20.00 0.95
N MET A 96 -9.93 18.94 1.27
CA MET A 96 -9.18 18.80 2.52
C MET A 96 -7.90 19.61 2.42
N GLU A 97 -7.74 20.62 3.27
CA GLU A 97 -6.60 21.52 3.30
C GLU A 97 -5.74 21.26 4.54
N CYS A 98 -4.44 21.10 4.32
CA CYS A 98 -3.46 21.00 5.40
C CYS A 98 -3.43 22.33 6.19
N VAL A 99 -3.58 22.25 7.52
CA VAL A 99 -3.33 23.37 8.42
C VAL A 99 -1.87 23.31 8.88
N PRO A 100 -1.02 24.26 8.49
CA PRO A 100 0.40 24.22 8.83
C PRO A 100 0.66 24.04 10.33
N GLY A 101 1.50 23.08 10.68
CA GLY A 101 1.83 22.75 12.07
C GLY A 101 0.80 21.86 12.79
N SER A 102 -0.23 21.39 12.10
CA SER A 102 -1.24 20.50 12.68
C SER A 102 -0.81 19.03 12.74
N GLY A 103 0.26 18.67 12.05
CA GLY A 103 0.77 17.31 11.92
C GLY A 103 0.14 16.53 10.75
N TYR A 104 0.67 15.35 10.51
CA TYR A 104 0.19 14.44 9.46
C TYR A 104 -1.25 13.97 9.76
N THR A 105 -1.96 13.65 8.70
CA THR A 105 -3.23 12.92 8.80
C THR A 105 -3.09 11.55 8.14
N ARG A 106 -3.86 10.57 8.62
CA ARG A 106 -3.85 9.20 8.08
C ARG A 106 -5.26 8.63 7.97
N THR A 107 -5.42 7.65 7.09
CA THR A 107 -6.68 6.91 7.01
C THR A 107 -6.90 6.09 8.28
N LEU A 108 -8.16 5.92 8.68
CA LEU A 108 -8.57 4.96 9.72
C LEU A 108 -8.32 3.53 9.23
N ARG A 109 -8.72 3.24 7.98
CA ARG A 109 -8.56 1.92 7.36
C ARG A 109 -7.13 1.71 6.88
N CYS A 110 -6.65 0.46 7.02
CA CYS A 110 -5.38 0.00 6.50
C CYS A 110 -5.55 -0.59 5.10
N PHE A 111 -4.53 -0.38 4.25
CA PHE A 111 -4.50 -0.85 2.88
C PHE A 111 -3.20 -1.61 2.63
N GLY A 112 -3.32 -2.76 1.95
CA GLY A 112 -2.22 -3.53 1.39
C GLY A 112 -2.00 -3.14 -0.06
N GLU A 113 -1.94 -4.13 -0.96
CA GLU A 113 -1.82 -3.88 -2.39
C GLU A 113 -3.06 -3.16 -2.91
N CYS A 114 -2.85 -1.99 -3.53
CA CYS A 114 -3.97 -1.13 -3.92
C CYS A 114 -3.66 -0.20 -5.09
N GLN A 115 -4.74 0.28 -5.72
CA GLN A 115 -4.75 1.45 -6.59
C GLN A 115 -5.27 2.62 -5.76
N LEU A 116 -4.46 3.65 -5.60
CA LEU A 116 -4.83 4.93 -4.99
C LEU A 116 -4.97 5.99 -6.07
N HIS A 117 -6.06 6.72 -6.05
CA HIS A 117 -6.22 7.97 -6.78
C HIS A 117 -6.40 9.12 -5.80
N LEU A 118 -5.76 10.22 -6.05
CA LEU A 118 -5.99 11.48 -5.36
C LEU A 118 -5.67 12.66 -6.26
N GLU A 119 -6.33 13.78 -5.96
CA GLU A 119 -6.01 15.06 -6.58
C GLU A 119 -5.46 16.00 -5.52
N PHE A 120 -4.43 16.76 -5.89
CA PHE A 120 -3.83 17.76 -5.00
C PHE A 120 -3.63 19.09 -5.72
N ALA A 121 -3.59 20.14 -4.95
CA ALA A 121 -3.20 21.47 -5.45
C ALA A 121 -2.25 22.12 -4.44
N THR A 122 -1.08 22.53 -4.90
CA THR A 122 -0.17 23.37 -4.10
C THR A 122 -0.72 24.78 -4.00
N PRO A 123 -0.34 25.58 -2.97
CA PRO A 123 -0.86 26.94 -2.82
C PRO A 123 -0.64 27.80 -4.06
N ALA A 124 -1.69 28.49 -4.53
CA ALA A 124 -1.61 29.35 -5.72
C ALA A 124 -0.62 30.53 -5.52
N LYS A 125 -0.55 31.06 -4.28
CA LYS A 125 0.47 32.03 -3.90
C LYS A 125 1.79 31.31 -3.69
N VAL A 126 2.76 31.57 -4.55
CA VAL A 126 4.09 31.00 -4.44
C VAL A 126 4.84 31.64 -3.26
N GLU A 127 5.20 30.81 -2.29
CA GLU A 127 6.03 31.18 -1.15
C GLU A 127 7.18 30.19 -1.00
N GLY A 128 8.39 30.68 -0.71
CA GLY A 128 9.56 29.83 -0.59
C GLY A 128 10.17 29.38 -1.91
N SER A 129 11.09 28.43 -1.82
CA SER A 129 11.80 27.83 -2.94
C SER A 129 12.23 26.40 -2.60
N SER A 130 12.62 25.62 -3.61
CA SER A 130 13.07 24.24 -3.42
C SER A 130 12.08 23.43 -2.57
N GLN A 131 12.50 22.75 -1.53
CA GLN A 131 11.68 21.94 -0.64
C GLN A 131 10.76 22.77 0.30
N GLY A 132 10.94 24.06 0.40
CA GLY A 132 10.06 24.98 1.15
C GLY A 132 8.85 25.47 0.37
N ARG A 133 8.58 24.97 -0.84
CA ARG A 133 7.55 25.51 -1.73
C ARG A 133 6.45 24.47 -2.00
N GLY A 134 5.27 24.68 -1.39
CA GLY A 134 4.09 23.82 -1.62
C GLY A 134 4.36 22.35 -1.33
N ASN A 135 5.06 22.07 -0.22
CA ASN A 135 5.54 20.74 0.14
C ASN A 135 4.50 19.96 0.95
N SER A 136 4.36 18.70 0.60
CA SER A 136 3.60 17.66 1.30
C SER A 136 4.11 16.30 0.83
N GLY A 137 3.43 15.19 1.18
CA GLY A 137 3.77 13.84 0.74
C GLY A 137 2.60 12.89 0.88
N VAL A 138 2.56 11.88 0.01
CA VAL A 138 1.66 10.74 0.11
C VAL A 138 2.46 9.55 0.58
N PHE A 139 2.10 8.99 1.73
CA PHE A 139 2.82 7.89 2.35
C PHE A 139 2.01 6.61 2.33
N PHE A 140 2.67 5.52 1.94
CA PHE A 140 2.22 4.16 2.14
C PHE A 140 2.94 3.52 3.34
N GLY A 141 2.34 2.44 3.87
CA GLY A 141 2.94 1.77 5.02
C GLY A 141 2.99 2.65 6.28
N GLY A 142 1.96 3.47 6.51
CA GLY A 142 1.93 4.48 7.55
C GLY A 142 2.71 5.72 7.14
N THR A 143 3.95 5.87 7.58
CA THR A 143 4.83 7.00 7.23
C THR A 143 6.17 6.52 6.64
N ARG A 144 6.17 5.33 5.99
CA ARG A 144 7.43 4.69 5.57
C ARG A 144 7.83 4.98 4.15
N TYR A 145 6.87 5.03 3.22
CA TYR A 145 7.15 5.03 1.78
C TYR A 145 6.48 6.22 1.13
N GLU A 146 7.26 7.24 0.85
CA GLU A 146 6.79 8.53 0.37
C GLU A 146 6.84 8.64 -1.15
N LEU A 147 5.70 9.05 -1.73
CA LEU A 147 5.65 9.71 -3.02
C LEU A 147 5.50 11.21 -2.78
N GLN A 148 6.52 11.98 -3.18
CA GLN A 148 6.63 13.41 -2.89
C GLN A 148 5.53 14.24 -3.54
N VAL A 149 4.97 15.17 -2.78
CA VAL A 149 4.14 16.27 -3.27
C VAL A 149 4.90 17.58 -3.08
N LEU A 150 5.10 18.30 -4.17
CA LEU A 150 5.85 19.56 -4.17
C LEU A 150 5.34 20.48 -5.28
N ASP A 151 5.38 21.77 -5.12
CA ASP A 151 5.31 22.68 -6.25
C ASP A 151 6.64 22.62 -7.02
N SER A 152 6.69 21.78 -8.05
CA SER A 152 7.85 21.62 -8.95
C SER A 152 7.72 22.37 -10.28
N TYR A 153 6.69 23.21 -10.42
CA TYR A 153 6.52 24.06 -11.60
C TYR A 153 7.48 25.24 -11.54
N ASN A 154 8.48 25.28 -12.42
CA ASN A 154 9.54 26.27 -12.43
C ASN A 154 10.24 26.44 -11.05
N ASN A 155 10.37 25.34 -10.31
CA ASN A 155 11.02 25.31 -9.00
C ASN A 155 12.21 24.35 -9.03
N LYS A 156 13.40 24.87 -8.83
CA LYS A 156 14.64 24.08 -8.83
C LYS A 156 14.86 23.42 -7.47
N THR A 157 14.99 22.10 -7.46
CA THR A 157 15.34 21.31 -6.28
C THR A 157 16.19 20.09 -6.70
N TYR A 158 16.58 19.23 -5.76
CA TYR A 158 17.20 17.96 -6.08
C TYR A 158 16.18 17.00 -6.75
N ALA A 159 16.65 16.20 -7.70
CA ALA A 159 15.77 15.43 -8.58
C ALA A 159 14.91 14.41 -7.83
N ASP A 160 15.49 13.70 -6.86
CA ASP A 160 14.85 12.67 -6.03
C ASP A 160 14.05 13.22 -4.84
N GLY A 161 13.80 14.51 -4.81
CA GLY A 161 12.87 15.21 -3.93
C GLY A 161 11.91 16.13 -4.69
N SER A 162 11.87 16.07 -6.03
CA SER A 162 10.87 16.79 -6.83
C SER A 162 9.50 16.11 -6.74
N CYS A 163 8.46 16.81 -7.20
CA CYS A 163 7.09 16.28 -7.21
C CYS A 163 7.03 14.93 -7.93
N GLY A 164 6.49 13.91 -7.29
CA GLY A 164 6.41 12.55 -7.80
C GLY A 164 7.66 11.71 -7.56
N ALA A 165 8.69 12.20 -6.91
CA ALA A 165 9.83 11.37 -6.52
C ALA A 165 9.40 10.30 -5.50
N ILE A 166 9.94 9.08 -5.62
CA ILE A 166 10.05 8.17 -4.48
C ILE A 166 11.20 8.74 -3.64
N TYR A 167 10.84 9.43 -2.55
CA TYR A 167 11.72 10.40 -1.87
C TYR A 167 13.08 9.81 -1.51
N ASN A 168 14.15 10.51 -1.91
CA ASN A 168 15.56 10.11 -1.75
C ASN A 168 15.92 8.74 -2.35
N GLN A 169 15.07 8.16 -3.22
CA GLN A 169 15.36 6.89 -3.88
C GLN A 169 15.36 7.03 -5.41
N TYR A 170 14.29 7.57 -5.98
CA TYR A 170 14.17 7.73 -7.43
C TYR A 170 13.54 9.08 -7.79
N PRO A 171 14.15 9.85 -8.69
CA PRO A 171 13.45 10.95 -9.32
C PRO A 171 12.30 10.42 -10.20
N PRO A 172 11.25 11.22 -10.45
CA PRO A 172 10.26 10.87 -11.44
C PRO A 172 10.91 10.84 -12.85
N LEU A 173 10.38 10.01 -13.74
CA LEU A 173 10.86 9.93 -15.14
C LEU A 173 10.76 11.27 -15.86
N VAL A 174 9.77 12.07 -15.55
CA VAL A 174 9.53 13.41 -16.07
C VAL A 174 8.88 14.30 -15.02
N ASN A 175 9.06 15.61 -15.12
CA ASN A 175 8.30 16.58 -14.35
C ASN A 175 7.00 16.92 -15.08
N ALA A 176 5.88 16.36 -14.62
CA ALA A 176 4.56 16.59 -15.18
C ALA A 176 3.72 17.61 -14.38
N SER A 177 4.38 18.45 -13.55
CA SER A 177 3.73 19.43 -12.69
C SER A 177 3.01 20.52 -13.47
N ARG A 178 1.80 20.85 -13.04
CA ARG A 178 1.05 22.03 -13.46
C ARG A 178 1.42 23.24 -12.59
N PRO A 179 1.09 24.47 -13.01
CA PRO A 179 1.26 25.66 -12.21
C PRO A 179 0.65 25.54 -10.80
N PRO A 180 1.21 26.20 -9.77
CA PRO A 180 0.66 26.24 -8.43
C PRO A 180 -0.78 26.77 -8.43
N GLY A 181 -1.61 26.20 -7.59
CA GLY A 181 -3.06 26.48 -7.52
C GLY A 181 -3.91 25.62 -8.46
N GLU A 182 -3.34 25.03 -9.51
CA GLU A 182 -4.03 24.11 -10.38
C GLU A 182 -4.11 22.70 -9.75
N TRP A 183 -5.24 22.01 -10.01
CA TRP A 183 -5.42 20.63 -9.58
C TRP A 183 -4.56 19.68 -10.40
N GLN A 184 -3.90 18.79 -9.73
CA GLN A 184 -3.03 17.76 -10.24
C GLN A 184 -3.51 16.40 -9.75
N THR A 185 -3.24 15.35 -10.51
CA THR A 185 -3.67 13.99 -10.16
C THR A 185 -2.47 13.08 -9.92
N TYR A 186 -2.59 12.24 -8.92
CA TYR A 186 -1.80 11.02 -8.78
C TYR A 186 -2.69 9.80 -8.94
N ASP A 187 -2.27 8.88 -9.81
CA ASP A 187 -2.76 7.51 -9.89
C ASP A 187 -1.61 6.56 -9.56
N ILE A 188 -1.74 5.82 -8.47
CA ILE A 188 -0.64 5.05 -7.88
C ILE A 188 -1.07 3.60 -7.71
N LEU A 189 -0.28 2.67 -8.24
CA LEU A 189 -0.34 1.25 -7.90
C LEU A 189 0.73 0.99 -6.85
N TRP A 190 0.30 0.57 -5.68
CA TRP A 190 1.14 0.23 -4.55
C TRP A 190 1.14 -1.26 -4.29
N THR A 191 2.32 -1.86 -4.19
CA THR A 191 2.53 -3.23 -3.72
C THR A 191 3.41 -3.17 -2.46
N PRO A 192 2.91 -3.58 -1.29
CA PRO A 192 3.67 -3.57 -0.04
C PRO A 192 4.81 -4.59 -0.05
N PRO A 193 5.85 -4.40 0.76
CA PRO A 193 6.88 -5.41 0.93
C PRO A 193 6.30 -6.64 1.65
N LYS A 194 6.85 -7.81 1.35
CA LYS A 194 6.49 -9.07 2.01
C LYS A 194 7.65 -9.56 2.87
N PHE A 195 7.33 -10.03 4.06
CA PHE A 195 8.27 -10.60 5.01
C PHE A 195 7.85 -12.02 5.35
N ASP A 196 8.81 -12.88 5.66
CA ASP A 196 8.55 -14.19 6.25
C ASP A 196 8.36 -14.09 7.78
N ASP A 197 8.03 -15.21 8.42
CA ASP A 197 7.77 -15.28 9.86
C ASP A 197 9.01 -14.92 10.72
N SER A 198 10.21 -14.93 10.14
CA SER A 198 11.44 -14.48 10.79
C SER A 198 11.70 -12.97 10.66
N GLY A 199 10.84 -12.26 9.91
CA GLY A 199 10.98 -10.84 9.62
C GLY A 199 11.95 -10.54 8.47
N LYS A 200 12.39 -11.55 7.73
CA LYS A 200 13.26 -11.37 6.56
C LYS A 200 12.41 -10.94 5.36
N LEU A 201 12.92 -9.98 4.60
CA LEU A 201 12.30 -9.53 3.36
C LEU A 201 12.24 -10.67 2.33
N VAL A 202 11.03 -10.97 1.85
CA VAL A 202 10.76 -11.95 0.77
C VAL A 202 10.56 -11.24 -0.56
N ALA A 203 9.87 -10.10 -0.54
CA ALA A 203 9.68 -9.28 -1.72
C ALA A 203 9.70 -7.79 -1.32
N PRO A 204 10.40 -6.93 -2.09
CA PRO A 204 10.43 -5.50 -1.85
C PRO A 204 9.11 -4.83 -2.21
N ALA A 205 8.88 -3.64 -1.66
CA ALA A 205 7.77 -2.78 -2.07
C ALA A 205 7.96 -2.28 -3.50
N ARG A 206 6.85 -2.03 -4.21
CA ARG A 206 6.85 -1.52 -5.59
C ARG A 206 5.83 -0.41 -5.79
N ILE A 207 6.19 0.56 -6.62
CA ILE A 207 5.33 1.65 -7.04
C ILE A 207 5.31 1.76 -8.56
N THR A 208 4.10 1.83 -9.13
CA THR A 208 3.85 2.41 -10.45
C THR A 208 3.00 3.65 -10.22
N ALA A 209 3.40 4.80 -10.76
CA ALA A 209 2.70 6.05 -10.54
C ALA A 209 2.58 6.88 -11.81
N PHE A 210 1.43 7.54 -11.94
CA PHE A 210 1.14 8.53 -12.96
C PHE A 210 0.89 9.88 -12.30
N HIS A 211 1.46 10.93 -12.86
CA HIS A 211 1.22 12.31 -12.48
C HIS A 211 0.57 13.03 -13.65
N ASN A 212 -0.63 13.55 -13.47
CA ASN A 212 -1.43 14.18 -14.54
C ASN A 212 -1.61 13.28 -15.79
N GLY A 213 -1.77 11.96 -15.57
CA GLY A 213 -1.87 10.96 -16.64
C GLY A 213 -0.53 10.57 -17.29
N VAL A 214 0.58 11.17 -16.89
CA VAL A 214 1.93 10.84 -17.41
C VAL A 214 2.62 9.85 -16.47
N LEU A 215 3.16 8.77 -17.01
CA LEU A 215 3.91 7.77 -16.23
C LEU A 215 5.18 8.39 -15.64
N ILE A 216 5.31 8.35 -14.32
CA ILE A 216 6.48 8.88 -13.59
C ILE A 216 7.29 7.79 -12.89
N HIS A 217 6.69 6.64 -12.59
CA HIS A 217 7.37 5.44 -12.12
C HIS A 217 6.72 4.20 -12.72
N HIS A 218 7.55 3.27 -13.19
CA HIS A 218 7.10 2.00 -13.75
C HIS A 218 7.64 0.84 -12.91
N ASN A 219 6.79 0.25 -12.08
CA ASN A 219 7.12 -0.91 -11.24
C ASN A 219 8.45 -0.75 -10.48
N ALA A 220 8.69 0.48 -9.97
CA ALA A 220 9.92 0.82 -9.29
C ALA A 220 10.02 0.05 -7.97
N GLU A 221 11.13 -0.65 -7.78
CA GLU A 221 11.42 -1.39 -6.56
C GLU A 221 12.07 -0.45 -5.54
N LEU A 222 11.49 -0.35 -4.34
CA LEU A 222 12.01 0.50 -3.28
C LEU A 222 13.19 -0.20 -2.56
N PHE A 223 14.15 0.59 -2.10
CA PHE A 223 15.31 0.06 -1.34
C PHE A 223 15.03 -0.14 0.16
N GLY A 224 13.90 0.31 0.65
CA GLY A 224 13.48 0.34 2.04
C GLY A 224 12.59 1.55 2.27
N GLN A 225 12.42 1.97 3.52
CA GLN A 225 11.66 3.18 3.80
C GLN A 225 12.37 4.43 3.26
N THR A 226 11.58 5.43 2.89
CA THR A 226 12.10 6.74 2.47
C THR A 226 12.56 7.54 3.69
N ASP A 227 13.60 8.34 3.53
CA ASP A 227 14.13 9.24 4.56
C ASP A 227 14.94 10.37 3.90
N TRP A 228 15.10 11.48 4.60
CA TRP A 228 15.75 12.67 4.04
C TRP A 228 17.25 12.49 3.69
N LEU A 229 18.03 11.90 4.59
CA LEU A 229 19.49 11.82 4.44
C LEU A 229 20.01 10.38 4.44
N SER A 230 19.15 9.40 4.57
CA SER A 230 19.56 8.00 4.63
C SER A 230 18.68 7.13 3.76
N ARG A 231 19.11 5.87 3.57
CA ARG A 231 18.31 4.83 2.95
C ARG A 231 18.17 3.67 3.95
N PRO A 232 17.27 3.81 4.93
CA PRO A 232 17.10 2.78 5.94
C PRO A 232 16.67 1.47 5.27
N PRO A 233 17.23 0.32 5.71
CA PRO A 233 16.79 -0.97 5.21
C PRO A 233 15.34 -1.23 5.59
N TYR A 234 14.74 -2.21 4.93
CA TYR A 234 13.43 -2.70 5.33
C TYR A 234 13.42 -3.16 6.78
N LYS A 235 12.36 -2.80 7.49
CA LYS A 235 12.01 -3.34 8.80
C LYS A 235 10.64 -3.99 8.67
N MET A 236 10.49 -5.19 9.25
CA MET A 236 9.22 -5.89 9.27
C MET A 236 8.09 -5.00 9.80
N HIS A 237 6.97 -5.03 9.12
CA HIS A 237 5.75 -4.36 9.52
C HIS A 237 4.54 -5.11 8.92
N PRO A 238 3.31 -4.89 9.41
CA PRO A 238 2.12 -5.46 8.80
C PRO A 238 2.00 -5.10 7.30
N GLU A 239 1.47 -6.03 6.52
CA GLU A 239 1.24 -5.81 5.08
C GLU A 239 0.25 -4.67 4.83
N LYS A 240 -0.80 -4.59 5.66
CA LYS A 240 -1.79 -3.51 5.60
C LYS A 240 -1.49 -2.47 6.65
N LEU A 241 -1.34 -1.23 6.21
CA LEU A 241 -1.14 -0.06 7.06
C LEU A 241 -1.89 1.15 6.48
N PRO A 242 -2.10 2.22 7.28
CA PRO A 242 -2.75 3.42 6.78
C PRO A 242 -1.99 4.08 5.63
N ILE A 243 -2.73 4.83 4.80
CA ILE A 243 -2.18 5.85 3.91
C ILE A 243 -2.15 7.16 4.67
N SER A 244 -1.04 7.91 4.58
CA SER A 244 -0.91 9.19 5.28
C SER A 244 -0.61 10.33 4.32
N LEU A 245 -1.03 11.53 4.71
CA LEU A 245 -0.70 12.78 4.03
C LEU A 245 0.11 13.66 4.97
N GLN A 246 1.15 14.30 4.44
CA GLN A 246 2.13 15.05 5.22
C GLN A 246 1.72 16.51 5.40
N ASP A 247 1.83 16.98 6.62
CA ASP A 247 1.98 18.40 6.93
C ASP A 247 3.48 18.77 6.92
N HIS A 248 3.90 19.54 5.93
CA HIS A 248 5.25 20.10 5.83
C HIS A 248 5.24 21.64 5.96
N GLY A 249 4.23 22.18 6.64
CA GLY A 249 4.09 23.62 6.86
C GLY A 249 3.50 24.40 5.68
N ASN A 250 2.98 23.73 4.66
CA ASN A 250 2.32 24.35 3.51
C ASN A 250 0.86 23.92 3.41
N PRO A 251 -0.09 24.83 3.10
CA PRO A 251 -1.50 24.52 2.99
C PRO A 251 -1.82 23.85 1.64
N VAL A 252 -1.27 22.68 1.43
CA VAL A 252 -1.58 21.83 0.27
C VAL A 252 -3.00 21.31 0.42
N ARG A 253 -3.76 21.29 -0.67
CA ARG A 253 -5.14 20.85 -0.71
C ARG A 253 -5.28 19.53 -1.43
N TYR A 254 -6.22 18.71 -0.97
CA TYR A 254 -6.52 17.40 -1.56
C TYR A 254 -8.02 17.25 -1.80
N ARG A 255 -8.41 16.55 -2.87
CA ARG A 255 -9.79 16.20 -3.19
C ARG A 255 -9.87 14.88 -3.94
N ASN A 256 -11.07 14.32 -4.09
CA ASN A 256 -11.34 13.12 -4.87
C ASN A 256 -10.37 11.99 -4.53
N ILE A 257 -10.32 11.60 -3.24
CA ILE A 257 -9.41 10.56 -2.77
C ILE A 257 -10.16 9.24 -2.68
N TRP A 258 -9.70 8.23 -3.41
CA TRP A 258 -10.29 6.90 -3.35
C TRP A 258 -9.24 5.80 -3.56
N VAL A 259 -9.55 4.62 -3.03
CA VAL A 259 -8.71 3.42 -3.11
C VAL A 259 -9.50 2.25 -3.66
N ARG A 260 -8.89 1.46 -4.52
CA ARG A 260 -9.32 0.11 -4.85
C ARG A 260 -8.30 -0.87 -4.30
N GLU A 261 -8.73 -1.81 -3.45
CA GLU A 261 -7.86 -2.90 -3.02
C GLU A 261 -7.67 -3.88 -4.19
N LEU A 262 -6.45 -4.33 -4.42
CA LEU A 262 -6.10 -5.30 -5.44
C LEU A 262 -5.98 -6.69 -4.79
N GLY A 263 -6.32 -7.73 -5.54
CA GLY A 263 -6.36 -9.11 -5.03
C GLY A 263 -7.72 -9.54 -4.47
N GLN A 264 -7.74 -10.60 -3.68
CA GLN A 264 -8.99 -11.08 -3.08
C GLN A 264 -9.42 -10.14 -1.95
N PRO A 265 -10.71 -9.72 -1.91
CA PRO A 265 -11.20 -8.88 -0.83
C PRO A 265 -11.06 -9.63 0.51
N GLY A 266 -10.26 -9.09 1.40
CA GLY A 266 -10.19 -9.53 2.79
C GLY A 266 -11.11 -8.70 3.69
N LYS A 267 -11.26 -9.11 4.96
CA LYS A 267 -11.91 -8.25 5.94
C LYS A 267 -11.17 -6.92 6.07
N PRO A 268 -11.88 -5.79 6.20
CA PRO A 268 -11.24 -4.50 6.47
C PRO A 268 -10.38 -4.55 7.73
N GLU A 269 -9.23 -3.88 7.69
CA GLU A 269 -8.35 -3.75 8.86
C GLU A 269 -8.18 -2.27 9.19
N PHE A 270 -8.31 -1.94 10.46
CA PHE A 270 -8.18 -0.58 10.98
C PHE A 270 -6.93 -0.47 11.86
N TYR A 271 -6.18 0.61 11.68
CA TYR A 271 -5.08 0.93 12.59
C TYR A 271 -5.61 1.80 13.72
N LEU A 272 -5.74 1.21 14.88
CA LEU A 272 -6.24 1.89 16.08
C LEU A 272 -5.10 2.52 16.87
N ALA A 273 -5.41 3.61 17.57
CA ALA A 273 -4.46 4.25 18.46
C ALA A 273 -4.05 3.31 19.59
N ASP A 274 -2.80 3.36 19.99
CA ASP A 274 -2.24 2.54 21.08
C ASP A 274 -3.03 2.66 22.37
N LYS A 275 -3.43 3.88 22.75
CA LYS A 275 -4.27 4.17 23.92
C LYS A 275 -5.59 3.42 23.90
N LEU A 276 -6.22 3.28 22.72
CA LEU A 276 -7.46 2.53 22.58
C LEU A 276 -7.20 1.03 22.73
N LEU A 277 -6.17 0.50 22.07
CA LEU A 277 -5.79 -0.91 22.19
C LEU A 277 -5.41 -1.26 23.63
N ASP A 278 -4.67 -0.40 24.32
CA ASP A 278 -4.32 -0.57 25.74
C ASP A 278 -5.56 -0.62 26.64
N SER A 279 -6.62 0.11 26.28
CA SER A 279 -7.88 0.07 27.04
C SER A 279 -8.55 -1.30 27.00
N TYR A 280 -8.31 -2.10 25.96
CA TYR A 280 -8.82 -3.46 25.81
C TYR A 280 -7.92 -4.51 26.47
N CYS A 281 -6.66 -4.21 26.76
CA CYS A 281 -5.77 -5.15 27.44
C CYS A 281 -6.22 -5.45 28.85
N GLY A 282 -6.05 -6.69 29.29
CA GLY A 282 -6.37 -7.16 30.62
C GLY A 282 -6.89 -8.61 30.66
N LYS A 283 -7.31 -9.02 31.82
CA LYS A 283 -7.92 -10.35 32.07
C LYS A 283 -9.43 -10.24 32.03
N TYR A 284 -10.08 -11.23 31.46
CA TYR A 284 -11.53 -11.30 31.29
C TYR A 284 -12.05 -12.62 31.83
N GLN A 285 -12.92 -12.55 32.79
CA GLN A 285 -13.56 -13.74 33.40
C GLN A 285 -14.61 -14.28 32.44
N VAL A 286 -14.41 -15.48 31.95
CA VAL A 286 -15.34 -16.20 31.05
C VAL A 286 -16.36 -16.96 31.90
N ASN A 287 -15.86 -17.78 32.84
CA ASN A 287 -16.65 -18.51 33.82
C ASN A 287 -15.82 -18.73 35.10
N LYS A 288 -16.29 -19.53 36.05
CA LYS A 288 -15.60 -19.73 37.36
C LYS A 288 -14.14 -20.17 37.19
N ASP A 289 -13.85 -20.97 36.17
CA ASP A 289 -12.57 -21.66 36.01
C ASP A 289 -11.71 -21.10 34.89
N ASN A 290 -12.29 -20.30 34.00
CA ASN A 290 -11.62 -19.86 32.77
C ASN A 290 -11.52 -18.34 32.69
N VAL A 291 -10.32 -17.88 32.37
CA VAL A 291 -9.98 -16.47 32.11
C VAL A 291 -9.35 -16.35 30.74
N ALA A 292 -9.84 -15.43 29.92
CA ALA A 292 -9.18 -14.99 28.72
C ALA A 292 -8.25 -13.82 29.05
N GLU A 293 -7.10 -13.76 28.44
CA GLU A 293 -6.16 -12.65 28.57
C GLU A 293 -5.99 -11.94 27.23
N ILE A 294 -6.07 -10.63 27.25
CA ILE A 294 -5.85 -9.79 26.08
C ILE A 294 -4.65 -8.89 26.34
N THR A 295 -3.66 -8.96 25.46
CA THR A 295 -2.43 -8.15 25.49
C THR A 295 -2.20 -7.51 24.12
N ARG A 296 -1.16 -6.71 23.98
CA ARG A 296 -0.75 -6.15 22.68
C ARG A 296 0.49 -6.84 22.14
N ARG A 297 0.53 -6.99 20.81
CA ARG A 297 1.73 -7.38 20.06
C ARG A 297 1.70 -6.76 18.68
N ASP A 298 2.74 -6.02 18.31
CA ASP A 298 2.95 -5.45 16.97
C ASP A 298 1.77 -4.60 16.44
N GLY A 299 1.20 -3.74 17.30
CA GLY A 299 0.08 -2.86 16.93
C GLY A 299 -1.28 -3.55 16.88
N ASN A 300 -1.39 -4.83 17.26
CA ASN A 300 -2.61 -5.62 17.30
C ASN A 300 -2.91 -6.12 18.71
N LEU A 301 -4.13 -6.62 18.95
CA LEU A 301 -4.44 -7.35 20.17
C LEU A 301 -4.02 -8.82 20.04
N LEU A 302 -3.61 -9.42 21.12
CA LEU A 302 -3.33 -10.84 21.27
C LEU A 302 -4.28 -11.43 22.30
N LEU A 303 -5.18 -12.31 21.87
CA LEU A 303 -6.08 -13.07 22.74
C LEU A 303 -5.40 -14.39 23.11
N LYS A 304 -5.25 -14.65 24.42
CA LYS A 304 -4.84 -15.92 24.98
C LYS A 304 -6.02 -16.58 25.65
N PHE A 305 -6.37 -17.77 25.19
CA PHE A 305 -7.50 -18.52 25.71
C PHE A 305 -7.33 -20.03 25.49
N PHE A 306 -7.60 -20.86 26.51
CA PHE A 306 -7.41 -22.31 26.48
C PHE A 306 -6.04 -22.80 25.97
N GLY A 307 -4.97 -22.05 26.28
CA GLY A 307 -3.62 -22.41 25.82
C GLY A 307 -3.30 -22.02 24.39
N TYR A 308 -4.23 -21.42 23.67
CA TYR A 308 -4.02 -20.87 22.32
C TYR A 308 -3.79 -19.38 22.35
N GLU A 309 -3.05 -18.89 21.34
CA GLU A 309 -2.82 -17.47 21.10
C GLU A 309 -3.36 -17.08 19.73
N PHE A 310 -4.18 -16.03 19.69
CA PHE A 310 -4.78 -15.50 18.45
C PHE A 310 -4.44 -14.03 18.30
N VAL A 311 -3.78 -13.67 17.20
CA VAL A 311 -3.61 -12.26 16.84
C VAL A 311 -4.92 -11.75 16.27
N LEU A 312 -5.44 -10.68 16.87
CA LEU A 312 -6.70 -10.07 16.52
C LEU A 312 -6.48 -8.74 15.80
N PHE A 313 -6.98 -8.65 14.59
CA PHE A 313 -6.94 -7.47 13.74
C PHE A 313 -8.25 -6.69 13.89
N ALA A 314 -8.15 -5.37 13.97
CA ALA A 314 -9.34 -4.54 14.10
C ALA A 314 -10.15 -4.50 12.80
N GLU A 315 -11.42 -4.86 12.86
CA GLU A 315 -12.44 -4.70 11.80
C GLU A 315 -13.20 -3.37 11.97
N SER A 316 -13.22 -2.85 13.19
CA SER A 316 -13.75 -1.53 13.57
C SER A 316 -13.10 -1.13 14.90
N PRO A 317 -13.39 0.07 15.45
CA PRO A 317 -12.89 0.43 16.77
C PRO A 317 -13.19 -0.59 17.87
N THR A 318 -14.29 -1.34 17.79
CA THR A 318 -14.72 -2.28 18.84
C THR A 318 -14.79 -3.73 18.40
N GLN A 319 -14.62 -4.03 17.12
CA GLN A 319 -14.70 -5.39 16.57
C GLN A 319 -13.36 -5.83 16.03
N PHE A 320 -12.98 -7.07 16.32
CA PHE A 320 -11.69 -7.66 15.95
C PHE A 320 -11.90 -9.08 15.43
N PHE A 321 -10.99 -9.55 14.59
CA PHE A 321 -11.01 -10.90 14.05
C PHE A 321 -9.60 -11.49 13.95
N ALA A 322 -9.51 -12.82 13.99
CA ALA A 322 -8.27 -13.53 13.66
C ALA A 322 -8.24 -13.93 12.19
N LYS A 323 -7.06 -13.89 11.55
CA LYS A 323 -6.90 -14.27 10.13
C LYS A 323 -6.75 -15.77 9.90
N THR A 324 -6.23 -16.48 10.88
CA THR A 324 -5.85 -17.90 10.74
C THR A 324 -6.93 -18.88 11.19
N VAL A 325 -7.90 -18.38 11.95
CA VAL A 325 -9.02 -19.15 12.50
C VAL A 325 -10.26 -18.27 12.54
N ASP A 326 -11.43 -18.86 12.56
CA ASP A 326 -12.69 -18.11 12.71
C ASP A 326 -12.91 -17.74 14.18
N VAL A 327 -12.18 -16.73 14.63
CA VAL A 327 -12.31 -16.12 15.95
C VAL A 327 -12.60 -14.64 15.76
N GLN A 328 -13.64 -14.16 16.44
CA GLN A 328 -14.03 -12.76 16.50
C GLN A 328 -14.11 -12.30 17.94
N ALA A 329 -13.82 -11.03 18.20
CA ALA A 329 -13.95 -10.41 19.50
C ALA A 329 -14.64 -9.05 19.37
N LYS A 330 -15.70 -8.84 20.14
CA LYS A 330 -16.45 -7.57 20.16
C LYS A 330 -16.42 -7.00 21.57
N PHE A 331 -15.82 -5.82 21.70
CA PHE A 331 -15.73 -5.11 22.98
C PHE A 331 -16.94 -4.20 23.19
N ASP A 332 -17.47 -4.22 24.41
CA ASP A 332 -18.49 -3.27 24.87
C ASP A 332 -18.00 -2.61 26.16
N PHE A 333 -17.63 -1.36 26.04
CA PHE A 333 -17.11 -0.52 27.13
C PHE A 333 -18.02 0.68 27.41
N SER A 334 -19.23 0.68 26.86
CA SER A 334 -20.22 1.75 27.05
C SER A 334 -20.85 1.76 28.44
N GLY A 335 -20.88 0.61 29.11
CA GLY A 335 -21.48 0.46 30.42
C GLY A 335 -20.49 0.48 31.60
N ALA A 336 -21.01 0.41 32.81
CA ALA A 336 -20.22 0.29 34.05
C ALA A 336 -19.36 -0.99 34.09
N THR A 337 -19.81 -2.05 33.39
CA THR A 337 -19.08 -3.32 33.26
C THR A 337 -18.52 -3.43 31.85
N LYS A 338 -17.19 -3.43 31.73
CA LYS A 338 -16.49 -3.65 30.49
C LYS A 338 -16.53 -5.13 30.10
N THR A 339 -16.95 -5.44 28.89
CA THR A 339 -17.08 -6.82 28.41
C THR A 339 -16.45 -7.02 27.05
N VAL A 340 -16.11 -8.28 26.75
CA VAL A 340 -15.79 -8.75 25.39
C VAL A 340 -16.64 -9.97 25.09
N GLU A 341 -17.23 -10.00 23.92
CA GLU A 341 -17.90 -11.17 23.35
C GLU A 341 -16.93 -11.82 22.36
N ILE A 342 -16.58 -13.07 22.58
CA ILE A 342 -15.67 -13.84 21.73
C ILE A 342 -16.47 -14.98 21.10
N SER A 343 -16.47 -15.04 19.77
CA SER A 343 -17.05 -16.15 19.00
C SER A 343 -15.96 -16.98 18.34
N VAL A 344 -16.17 -18.28 18.22
CA VAL A 344 -15.25 -19.24 17.60
C VAL A 344 -16.06 -20.12 16.64
N GLY A 345 -15.86 -19.95 15.34
CA GLY A 345 -16.59 -20.69 14.32
C GLY A 345 -18.11 -20.53 14.41
N GLU A 346 -18.82 -21.55 13.94
CA GLU A 346 -20.28 -21.68 14.03
C GLU A 346 -20.73 -22.20 15.42
N ASP A 347 -19.81 -22.68 16.25
CA ASP A 347 -20.10 -23.38 17.51
C ASP A 347 -20.52 -22.44 18.66
N GLY A 348 -20.64 -21.17 18.40
CA GLY A 348 -21.12 -20.19 19.37
C GLY A 348 -20.01 -19.34 19.98
N GLY A 349 -20.41 -18.46 20.89
CA GLY A 349 -19.54 -17.51 21.56
C GLY A 349 -19.81 -17.45 23.06
N PHE A 350 -18.93 -16.74 23.74
CA PHE A 350 -19.10 -16.46 25.16
C PHE A 350 -18.82 -14.98 25.42
N LYS A 351 -19.51 -14.45 26.46
CA LYS A 351 -19.28 -13.08 26.92
C LYS A 351 -18.44 -13.11 28.20
N ALA A 352 -17.34 -12.40 28.19
CA ALA A 352 -16.42 -12.31 29.32
C ALA A 352 -16.37 -10.89 29.88
N ARG A 353 -16.25 -10.78 31.20
CA ARG A 353 -16.18 -9.50 31.92
C ARG A 353 -14.73 -9.17 32.26
N LYS A 354 -14.30 -7.94 32.01
CA LYS A 354 -13.00 -7.45 32.45
C LYS A 354 -12.87 -7.45 33.95
N LEU A 355 -11.76 -8.00 34.47
CA LEU A 355 -11.43 -8.08 35.90
C LEU A 355 -10.79 -6.80 36.41
#